data_de220fd59499c91246186c23f0a7b342
#
_entry.id   de220fd59499c91246186c23f0a7b342
#
_cell.length_a   1.000
_cell.length_b   1.000
_cell.length_c   1.000
_cell.angle_alpha   90.00
_cell.angle_beta   90.00
_cell.angle_gamma   90.00
#
_symmetry.space_group_name_H-M   'P 1'
#
loop_
_entity.id
_entity.type
_entity.pdbx_description
1 polymer ?
#
loop_
_entity_poly.entity_id
_entity_poly.type
_entity_poly.pdbx_seq_one_letter_code
_entity_poly.pdbx_strand_id
1 'polypeptide(L)'
;MTSVATSPSASKPCSTIGTLLTRQSLAFLAVVFFVVTTVPHLPDEPLTGATQHPPAAGRRSRRKEARPGELLEAALDLFVEKGFAATRVEEVAARAGVSKGTLFLYFPSKLELFKAVVRHNIAGRFDEWRLTMEHFEGSSSELLRECFQVWWERIGATKASGITKLILSEAGNFPELAAFYRQEVIAVGQELIRRILQRGMDSGEFRPVPLDYAMYLVLAPMIFLMMWRHSIGLCTPQTLAPEEFIRVQVDNLLLGLCTRPSPLLPSSP
;
A
#
# COMPACT_ATOMS: atom_id res chain seq x y z
N MET A 1 55.98 -50.80 -23.35
CA MET A 1 55.57 -51.74 -22.28
C MET A 1 55.53 -50.92 -21.01
N THR A 2 54.48 -50.82 -20.40
CA THR A 2 54.02 -50.35 -19.09
C THR A 2 53.04 -49.21 -19.18
N SER A 3 51.82 -49.62 -19.11
CA SER A 3 50.63 -48.81 -18.98
C SER A 3 50.58 -48.15 -17.57
N VAL A 4 50.35 -46.85 -17.50
CA VAL A 4 50.01 -46.18 -16.24
C VAL A 4 48.60 -45.61 -16.41
N ALA A 5 47.69 -46.24 -15.69
CA ALA A 5 46.28 -45.80 -15.58
C ALA A 5 46.21 -44.59 -14.63
N THR A 6 45.68 -43.46 -15.11
CA THR A 6 45.30 -42.32 -14.30
C THR A 6 43.80 -42.39 -14.02
N SER A 7 43.45 -42.53 -12.75
CA SER A 7 42.10 -42.48 -12.22
C SER A 7 41.51 -41.07 -12.28
N PRO A 8 40.22 -40.88 -12.57
CA PRO A 8 39.57 -39.57 -12.48
C PRO A 8 39.22 -39.22 -11.03
N SER A 9 39.66 -38.04 -10.61
CA SER A 9 39.31 -37.40 -9.35
C SER A 9 37.81 -37.08 -9.29
N ALA A 10 37.13 -37.69 -8.34
CA ALA A 10 35.73 -37.41 -8.04
C ALA A 10 35.58 -36.04 -7.41
N SER A 11 34.92 -35.16 -8.13
CA SER A 11 34.46 -33.87 -7.60
C SER A 11 33.30 -34.12 -6.59
N LYS A 12 33.50 -33.69 -5.35
CA LYS A 12 32.47 -33.71 -4.29
C LYS A 12 31.34 -32.73 -4.64
N PRO A 13 30.07 -33.11 -4.45
CA PRO A 13 28.99 -32.18 -4.60
C PRO A 13 28.97 -31.16 -3.43
N CYS A 14 28.82 -29.87 -3.75
CA CYS A 14 28.64 -28.80 -2.81
C CYS A 14 27.22 -28.89 -2.24
N SER A 15 27.05 -29.67 -1.18
CA SER A 15 25.84 -29.71 -0.35
C SER A 15 26.13 -28.97 0.94
N THR A 16 25.84 -27.67 1.00
CA THR A 16 25.64 -26.97 2.28
C THR A 16 25.07 -25.58 2.00
N ILE A 17 23.84 -25.48 1.51
CA ILE A 17 22.95 -24.34 1.72
C ILE A 17 21.63 -24.91 2.25
N GLY A 18 21.72 -25.50 3.38
CA GLY A 18 20.59 -25.96 4.15
C GLY A 18 20.96 -25.89 5.62
N THR A 19 20.38 -24.97 6.34
CA THR A 19 20.46 -24.82 7.80
C THR A 19 21.28 -23.62 8.26
N LEU A 20 20.71 -22.43 8.07
CA LEU A 20 20.94 -21.31 8.99
C LEU A 20 19.73 -20.36 8.96
N LEU A 21 18.53 -20.93 9.05
CA LEU A 21 17.38 -20.20 9.62
C LEU A 21 17.58 -20.28 11.13
N THR A 22 18.27 -19.31 11.68
CA THR A 22 18.50 -19.22 13.13
C THR A 22 17.16 -19.04 13.84
N ARG A 23 17.04 -19.52 15.07
CA ARG A 23 15.88 -19.36 15.97
C ARG A 23 15.38 -17.91 16.05
N GLN A 24 16.20 -16.92 15.73
CA GLN A 24 15.86 -15.50 15.67
C GLN A 24 14.98 -15.13 14.47
N SER A 25 15.12 -15.77 13.31
CA SER A 25 14.26 -15.51 12.14
C SER A 25 12.86 -16.06 12.30
N LEU A 26 12.71 -17.18 13.03
CA LEU A 26 11.40 -17.73 13.44
C LEU A 26 10.71 -16.88 14.51
N ALA A 27 11.49 -16.25 15.43
CA ALA A 27 10.95 -15.34 16.42
C ALA A 27 10.44 -14.03 15.79
N PHE A 28 11.08 -13.54 14.73
CA PHE A 28 10.63 -12.33 14.02
C PHE A 28 9.34 -12.57 13.24
N LEU A 29 9.18 -13.73 12.60
CA LEU A 29 7.91 -14.12 11.96
C LEU A 29 6.80 -14.36 13.01
N ALA A 30 7.11 -14.93 14.16
CA ALA A 30 6.16 -15.17 15.24
C ALA A 30 5.69 -13.86 15.89
N VAL A 31 6.55 -12.85 16.02
CA VAL A 31 6.17 -11.53 16.58
C VAL A 31 5.21 -10.80 15.63
N VAL A 32 5.40 -10.90 14.31
CA VAL A 32 4.47 -10.32 13.34
C VAL A 32 3.11 -11.04 13.36
N PHE A 33 3.10 -12.35 13.67
CA PHE A 33 1.87 -13.13 13.74
C PHE A 33 1.15 -13.02 15.11
N PHE A 34 1.88 -12.79 16.20
CA PHE A 34 1.34 -12.78 17.57
C PHE A 34 0.72 -11.43 17.97
N VAL A 35 1.14 -10.32 17.36
CA VAL A 35 0.60 -8.98 17.64
C VAL A 35 -0.83 -8.79 17.10
N VAL A 36 -1.29 -9.67 16.19
CA VAL A 36 -2.63 -9.58 15.59
C VAL A 36 -3.72 -10.22 16.46
N THR A 37 -3.38 -11.04 17.48
CA THR A 37 -4.37 -11.88 18.17
C THR A 37 -4.62 -11.58 19.64
N THR A 38 -3.95 -10.60 20.28
CA THR A 38 -4.16 -10.35 21.71
C THR A 38 -4.30 -8.86 22.02
N VAL A 39 -5.52 -8.35 21.96
CA VAL A 39 -5.91 -7.08 22.60
C VAL A 39 -6.57 -7.42 23.93
N PRO A 40 -6.04 -6.98 25.07
CA PRO A 40 -6.73 -7.15 26.34
C PRO A 40 -7.96 -6.26 26.40
N HIS A 41 -9.08 -6.87 26.74
CA HIS A 41 -10.33 -6.19 27.05
C HIS A 41 -10.18 -5.43 28.37
N LEU A 42 -10.32 -4.10 28.33
CA LEU A 42 -10.43 -3.26 29.52
C LEU A 42 -11.91 -3.19 29.93
N PRO A 43 -12.23 -3.30 31.24
CA PRO A 43 -13.61 -3.28 31.70
C PRO A 43 -14.22 -1.88 31.64
N ASP A 44 -15.48 -1.82 31.21
CA ASP A 44 -16.35 -0.65 31.22
C ASP A 44 -16.69 -0.25 32.68
N GLU A 45 -16.33 0.97 33.06
CA GLU A 45 -16.94 1.63 34.20
C GLU A 45 -18.09 2.54 33.81
N PRO A 46 -19.22 2.53 34.50
CA PRO A 46 -20.37 3.35 34.15
C PRO A 46 -20.30 4.74 34.79
N LEU A 47 -20.19 5.78 33.99
CA LEU A 47 -20.41 7.15 34.45
C LEU A 47 -21.88 7.53 34.33
N THR A 48 -22.56 7.52 35.47
CA THR A 48 -23.88 8.13 35.70
C THR A 48 -23.73 9.65 35.76
N GLY A 49 -24.49 10.36 34.96
CA GLY A 49 -24.61 11.81 35.03
C GLY A 49 -25.71 12.33 34.10
N ALA A 50 -26.96 12.21 34.53
CA ALA A 50 -28.11 12.78 33.82
C ALA A 50 -28.18 14.29 34.05
N THR A 51 -28.07 15.06 32.97
CA THR A 51 -28.57 16.46 32.95
C THR A 51 -29.52 16.61 31.78
N GLN A 52 -30.79 16.74 32.15
CA GLN A 52 -31.90 17.02 31.24
C GLN A 52 -31.81 18.48 30.75
N HIS A 53 -31.78 18.69 29.43
CA HIS A 53 -32.04 19.97 28.80
C HIS A 53 -33.34 19.87 27.97
N PRO A 54 -34.18 20.91 28.01
CA PRO A 54 -35.51 20.90 27.35
C PRO A 54 -35.37 20.96 25.82
N PRO A 55 -36.35 20.47 25.04
CA PRO A 55 -36.30 20.42 23.60
C PRO A 55 -36.47 21.81 22.97
N ALA A 56 -35.43 22.36 22.40
CA ALA A 56 -35.55 23.50 21.51
C ALA A 56 -36.16 23.04 20.18
N ALA A 57 -37.36 23.54 19.91
CA ALA A 57 -38.02 23.47 18.61
C ALA A 57 -37.18 24.21 17.57
N GLY A 58 -36.23 23.52 16.97
CA GLY A 58 -35.32 24.07 15.96
C GLY A 58 -35.83 23.83 14.55
N ARG A 59 -36.18 24.94 13.87
CA ARG A 59 -36.37 25.07 12.42
C ARG A 59 -35.76 23.92 11.64
N ARG A 60 -36.58 23.13 10.92
CA ARG A 60 -36.12 22.27 9.80
C ARG A 60 -35.57 23.20 8.70
N SER A 61 -34.31 23.58 8.83
CA SER A 61 -33.53 24.10 7.72
C SER A 61 -33.53 23.02 6.64
N ARG A 62 -34.02 23.31 5.45
CA ARG A 62 -33.80 22.55 4.23
C ARG A 62 -32.28 22.41 4.10
N ARG A 63 -31.74 21.26 4.54
CA ARG A 63 -30.29 21.00 4.37
C ARG A 63 -30.05 20.83 2.89
N LYS A 64 -29.14 21.65 2.39
CA LYS A 64 -28.41 21.53 1.13
C LYS A 64 -28.28 20.07 0.72
N GLU A 65 -28.58 19.76 -0.53
CA GLU A 65 -28.29 18.46 -1.11
C GLU A 65 -26.84 18.13 -0.82
N ALA A 66 -26.59 17.03 -0.10
CA ALA A 66 -25.23 16.61 0.21
C ALA A 66 -24.53 16.33 -1.11
N ARG A 67 -23.41 16.99 -1.34
CA ARG A 67 -22.61 16.70 -2.51
C ARG A 67 -22.05 15.27 -2.36
N PRO A 68 -22.01 14.45 -3.42
CA PRO A 68 -21.46 13.10 -3.35
C PRO A 68 -20.09 13.04 -2.68
N GLY A 69 -19.23 14.07 -2.85
CA GLY A 69 -17.93 14.17 -2.20
C GLY A 69 -17.98 14.18 -0.67
N GLU A 70 -18.94 14.90 -0.06
CA GLU A 70 -19.10 14.96 1.40
C GLU A 70 -19.46 13.57 1.98
N LEU A 71 -20.26 12.78 1.23
CA LEU A 71 -20.58 11.39 1.59
C LEU A 71 -19.33 10.48 1.50
N LEU A 72 -18.51 10.66 0.47
CA LEU A 72 -17.29 9.87 0.28
C LEU A 72 -16.23 10.18 1.33
N GLU A 73 -16.09 11.45 1.75
CA GLU A 73 -15.18 11.84 2.84
C GLU A 73 -15.63 11.24 4.17
N ALA A 74 -16.91 11.36 4.52
CA ALA A 74 -17.46 10.77 5.74
C ALA A 74 -17.32 9.24 5.76
N ALA A 75 -17.49 8.59 4.60
CA ALA A 75 -17.33 7.16 4.46
C ALA A 75 -15.86 6.76 4.59
N LEU A 76 -14.92 7.48 3.96
CA LEU A 76 -13.48 7.24 4.08
C LEU A 76 -13.05 7.28 5.55
N ASP A 77 -13.46 8.31 6.28
CA ASP A 77 -13.13 8.44 7.69
C ASP A 77 -13.57 7.22 8.50
N LEU A 78 -14.83 6.82 8.37
CA LEU A 78 -15.38 5.68 9.10
C LEU A 78 -14.76 4.34 8.69
N PHE A 79 -14.51 4.14 7.40
CA PHE A 79 -13.86 2.93 6.93
C PHE A 79 -12.43 2.80 7.46
N VAL A 80 -11.68 3.89 7.50
CA VAL A 80 -10.30 3.89 8.04
C VAL A 80 -10.29 3.75 9.57
N GLU A 81 -11.24 4.38 10.27
CA GLU A 81 -11.36 4.33 11.74
C GLU A 81 -11.79 2.95 12.24
N LYS A 82 -12.82 2.35 11.64
CA LYS A 82 -13.52 1.17 12.17
C LYS A 82 -13.34 -0.10 11.34
N GLY A 83 -12.82 0.00 10.11
CA GLY A 83 -12.82 -1.09 9.13
C GLY A 83 -14.15 -1.20 8.38
N PHE A 84 -14.17 -2.07 7.36
CA PHE A 84 -15.36 -2.26 6.54
C PHE A 84 -16.47 -2.96 7.30
N ALA A 85 -16.16 -4.04 8.04
CA ALA A 85 -17.17 -4.83 8.76
C ALA A 85 -17.99 -3.98 9.73
N ALA A 86 -17.32 -3.23 10.62
CA ALA A 86 -17.94 -2.48 11.70
C ALA A 86 -18.60 -1.15 11.25
N THR A 87 -18.26 -0.63 10.08
CA THR A 87 -18.86 0.61 9.56
C THR A 87 -20.33 0.38 9.17
N ARG A 88 -21.22 1.20 9.70
CA ARG A 88 -22.65 1.21 9.37
C ARG A 88 -22.99 2.38 8.45
N VAL A 89 -23.83 2.13 7.45
CA VAL A 89 -24.24 3.15 6.46
C VAL A 89 -24.99 4.30 7.14
N GLU A 90 -25.71 4.02 8.21
CA GLU A 90 -26.40 5.02 9.03
C GLU A 90 -25.44 6.01 9.69
N GLU A 91 -24.28 5.53 10.14
CA GLU A 91 -23.24 6.39 10.74
C GLU A 91 -22.61 7.29 9.68
N VAL A 92 -22.38 6.76 8.48
CA VAL A 92 -21.89 7.57 7.35
C VAL A 92 -22.88 8.67 7.00
N ALA A 93 -24.17 8.33 6.86
CA ALA A 93 -25.22 9.31 6.58
C ALA A 93 -25.30 10.38 7.68
N ALA A 94 -25.24 9.97 8.96
CA ALA A 94 -25.26 10.89 10.10
C ALA A 94 -24.03 11.82 10.09
N ARG A 95 -22.82 11.30 9.85
CA ARG A 95 -21.57 12.09 9.78
C ARG A 95 -21.61 13.09 8.62
N ALA A 96 -22.14 12.70 7.46
CA ALA A 96 -22.33 13.59 6.32
C ALA A 96 -23.54 14.55 6.47
N GLY A 97 -24.32 14.42 7.54
CA GLY A 97 -25.47 15.27 7.81
C GLY A 97 -26.69 15.05 6.92
N VAL A 98 -26.84 13.85 6.36
CA VAL A 98 -27.97 13.46 5.49
C VAL A 98 -28.79 12.32 6.09
N SER A 99 -29.94 12.03 5.48
CA SER A 99 -30.72 10.84 5.83
C SER A 99 -30.11 9.58 5.23
N LYS A 100 -30.35 8.41 5.85
CA LYS A 100 -30.01 7.09 5.28
C LYS A 100 -30.58 6.91 3.87
N GLY A 101 -31.85 7.35 3.66
CA GLY A 101 -32.48 7.28 2.34
C GLY A 101 -31.75 8.11 1.28
N THR A 102 -31.27 9.30 1.65
CA THR A 102 -30.46 10.15 0.76
C THR A 102 -29.16 9.46 0.35
N LEU A 103 -28.45 8.80 1.29
CA LEU A 103 -27.23 8.06 0.98
C LEU A 103 -27.51 6.91 0.00
N PHE A 104 -28.60 6.15 0.21
CA PHE A 104 -28.95 5.02 -0.66
C PHE A 104 -29.39 5.43 -2.08
N LEU A 105 -29.78 6.68 -2.29
CA LEU A 105 -29.99 7.20 -3.65
C LEU A 105 -28.70 7.30 -4.46
N TYR A 106 -27.56 7.54 -3.81
CA TYR A 106 -26.24 7.63 -4.46
C TYR A 106 -25.49 6.28 -4.48
N PHE A 107 -25.59 5.51 -3.39
CA PHE A 107 -24.85 4.28 -3.20
C PHE A 107 -25.77 3.17 -2.71
N PRO A 108 -26.16 2.22 -3.58
CA PRO A 108 -27.20 1.22 -3.27
C PRO A 108 -26.79 0.21 -2.17
N SER A 109 -25.50 0.13 -1.83
CA SER A 109 -25.00 -0.74 -0.78
C SER A 109 -23.72 -0.17 -0.14
N LYS A 110 -23.32 -0.74 1.03
CA LYS A 110 -22.04 -0.42 1.69
C LYS A 110 -20.86 -0.76 0.79
N LEU A 111 -20.95 -1.84 0.03
CA LEU A 111 -19.94 -2.25 -0.94
C LEU A 111 -19.77 -1.22 -2.06
N GLU A 112 -20.87 -0.75 -2.66
CA GLU A 112 -20.79 0.27 -3.71
C GLU A 112 -20.30 1.62 -3.17
N LEU A 113 -20.66 1.99 -1.95
CA LEU A 113 -20.10 3.15 -1.27
C LEU A 113 -18.59 3.00 -1.09
N PHE A 114 -18.11 1.85 -0.63
CA PHE A 114 -16.67 1.58 -0.48
C PHE A 114 -15.93 1.66 -1.83
N LYS A 115 -16.49 1.03 -2.88
CA LYS A 115 -15.90 1.10 -4.23
C LYS A 115 -15.80 2.55 -4.72
N ALA A 116 -16.83 3.36 -4.49
CA ALA A 116 -16.81 4.77 -4.84
C ALA A 116 -15.76 5.57 -4.06
N VAL A 117 -15.56 5.27 -2.77
CA VAL A 117 -14.49 5.86 -1.94
C VAL A 117 -13.12 5.53 -2.52
N VAL A 118 -12.86 4.27 -2.89
CA VAL A 118 -11.59 3.84 -3.48
C VAL A 118 -11.35 4.54 -4.83
N ARG A 119 -12.38 4.58 -5.69
CA ARG A 119 -12.28 5.25 -7.00
C ARG A 119 -11.98 6.73 -6.86
N HIS A 120 -12.68 7.41 -5.95
CA HIS A 120 -12.50 8.84 -5.72
C HIS A 120 -11.10 9.19 -5.19
N ASN A 121 -10.59 8.41 -4.24
CA ASN A 121 -9.38 8.76 -3.49
C ASN A 121 -8.11 8.12 -4.05
N ILE A 122 -8.19 7.01 -4.78
CA ILE A 122 -7.04 6.25 -5.25
C ILE A 122 -7.08 6.00 -6.75
N ALA A 123 -8.06 5.23 -7.23
CA ALA A 123 -8.07 4.76 -8.62
C ALA A 123 -8.16 5.90 -9.65
N GLY A 124 -8.92 6.96 -9.36
CA GLY A 124 -9.05 8.13 -10.22
C GLY A 124 -7.75 8.92 -10.42
N ARG A 125 -6.71 8.66 -9.61
CA ARG A 125 -5.38 9.30 -9.76
C ARG A 125 -4.51 8.64 -10.82
N PHE A 126 -4.77 7.38 -11.14
CA PHE A 126 -3.94 6.63 -12.08
C PHE A 126 -4.01 7.14 -13.52
N ASP A 127 -5.13 7.69 -13.94
CA ASP A 127 -5.26 8.27 -15.28
C ASP A 127 -4.40 9.51 -15.46
N GLU A 128 -4.34 10.38 -14.44
CA GLU A 128 -3.45 11.54 -14.42
C GLU A 128 -1.98 11.11 -14.50
N TRP A 129 -1.60 10.08 -13.75
CA TRP A 129 -0.22 9.58 -13.74
C TRP A 129 0.17 8.93 -15.06
N ARG A 130 -0.74 8.21 -15.70
CA ARG A 130 -0.48 7.62 -17.01
C ARG A 130 -0.16 8.71 -18.05
N LEU A 131 -0.93 9.79 -18.06
CA LEU A 131 -0.68 10.94 -18.95
C LEU A 131 0.67 11.61 -18.66
N THR A 132 1.00 11.80 -17.38
CA THR A 132 2.30 12.37 -16.99
C THR A 132 3.46 11.49 -17.47
N MET A 133 3.35 10.17 -17.31
CA MET A 133 4.38 9.22 -17.74
C MET A 133 4.57 9.20 -19.27
N GLU A 134 3.49 9.31 -20.04
CA GLU A 134 3.54 9.31 -21.52
C GLU A 134 4.30 10.51 -22.08
N HIS A 135 4.29 11.65 -21.36
CA HIS A 135 4.93 12.90 -21.77
C HIS A 135 6.23 13.20 -20.99
N PHE A 136 6.71 12.25 -20.19
CA PHE A 136 7.90 12.47 -19.38
C PHE A 136 9.19 12.35 -20.21
N GLU A 137 9.95 13.44 -20.29
CA GLU A 137 11.17 13.53 -21.12
C GLU A 137 12.46 13.13 -20.38
N GLY A 138 12.43 12.99 -19.03
CA GLY A 138 13.58 12.62 -18.22
C GLY A 138 13.98 11.15 -18.31
N SER A 139 14.99 10.75 -17.55
CA SER A 139 15.44 9.37 -17.41
C SER A 139 14.38 8.50 -16.70
N SER A 140 14.50 7.17 -16.81
CA SER A 140 13.61 6.23 -16.12
C SER A 140 13.83 6.25 -14.61
N SER A 141 15.06 6.58 -14.16
CA SER A 141 15.39 6.79 -12.75
C SER A 141 14.69 8.02 -12.17
N GLU A 142 14.68 9.12 -12.91
CA GLU A 142 13.96 10.34 -12.51
C GLU A 142 12.46 10.10 -12.48
N LEU A 143 11.90 9.46 -13.50
CA LEU A 143 10.49 9.10 -13.54
C LEU A 143 10.07 8.21 -12.37
N LEU A 144 10.91 7.24 -11.98
CA LEU A 144 10.66 6.38 -10.84
C LEU A 144 10.65 7.19 -9.52
N ARG A 145 11.58 8.14 -9.33
CA ARG A 145 11.61 9.02 -8.16
C ARG A 145 10.36 9.88 -8.09
N GLU A 146 9.99 10.52 -9.19
CA GLU A 146 8.79 11.35 -9.26
C GLU A 146 7.53 10.55 -9.01
N CYS A 147 7.43 9.34 -9.58
CA CYS A 147 6.30 8.44 -9.34
C CYS A 147 6.08 8.16 -7.85
N PHE A 148 7.14 7.87 -7.09
CA PHE A 148 7.05 7.63 -5.65
C PHE A 148 6.72 8.88 -4.85
N GLN A 149 7.30 10.03 -5.22
CA GLN A 149 7.01 11.30 -4.57
C GLN A 149 5.54 11.69 -4.75
N VAL A 150 5.06 11.69 -6.00
CA VAL A 150 3.67 12.04 -6.32
C VAL A 150 2.69 11.06 -5.67
N TRP A 151 3.02 9.75 -5.70
CA TRP A 151 2.22 8.75 -5.01
C TRP A 151 2.12 9.02 -3.52
N TRP A 152 3.24 9.37 -2.87
CA TRP A 152 3.24 9.70 -1.44
C TRP A 152 2.38 10.93 -1.17
N GLU A 153 2.58 12.02 -1.89
CA GLU A 153 1.83 13.26 -1.71
C GLU A 153 0.33 13.08 -1.92
N ARG A 154 -0.06 12.32 -2.95
CA ARG A 154 -1.46 12.19 -3.37
C ARG A 154 -2.23 11.08 -2.68
N ILE A 155 -1.56 10.04 -2.19
CA ILE A 155 -2.19 8.88 -1.54
C ILE A 155 -1.54 8.58 -0.19
N GLY A 156 -0.24 8.32 -0.15
CA GLY A 156 0.47 7.83 1.03
C GLY A 156 0.36 8.75 2.24
N ALA A 157 0.51 10.06 2.03
CA ALA A 157 0.39 11.08 3.07
C ALA A 157 -1.06 11.37 3.48
N THR A 158 -2.05 10.93 2.72
CA THR A 158 -3.48 11.18 2.96
C THR A 158 -4.14 10.08 3.81
N LYS A 159 -5.38 10.31 4.23
CA LYS A 159 -6.20 9.28 4.90
C LYS A 159 -6.46 8.06 4.02
N ALA A 160 -6.47 8.22 2.69
CA ALA A 160 -6.72 7.15 1.74
C ALA A 160 -5.74 5.97 1.87
N SER A 161 -4.50 6.22 2.34
CA SER A 161 -3.53 5.15 2.60
C SER A 161 -4.00 4.13 3.66
N GLY A 162 -4.92 4.52 4.55
CA GLY A 162 -5.56 3.62 5.51
C GLY A 162 -6.44 2.54 4.86
N ILE A 163 -6.92 2.77 3.63
CA ILE A 163 -7.65 1.76 2.84
C ILE A 163 -6.77 0.54 2.58
N THR A 164 -5.48 0.71 2.35
CA THR A 164 -4.55 -0.42 2.14
C THR A 164 -4.50 -1.34 3.36
N LYS A 165 -4.40 -0.75 4.57
CA LYS A 165 -4.48 -1.53 5.82
C LYS A 165 -5.81 -2.26 5.93
N LEU A 166 -6.92 -1.57 5.67
CA LEU A 166 -8.26 -2.15 5.72
C LEU A 166 -8.37 -3.36 4.79
N ILE A 167 -7.96 -3.23 3.54
CA ILE A 167 -8.01 -4.33 2.56
C ILE A 167 -7.18 -5.52 3.03
N LEU A 168 -5.94 -5.29 3.50
CA LEU A 168 -5.07 -6.38 3.96
C LEU A 168 -5.64 -7.10 5.18
N SER A 169 -6.34 -6.39 6.06
CA SER A 169 -6.95 -7.00 7.25
C SER A 169 -8.28 -7.72 6.95
N GLU A 170 -9.05 -7.26 5.96
CA GLU A 170 -10.40 -7.77 5.73
C GLU A 170 -10.57 -8.62 4.45
N ALA A 171 -9.52 -8.75 3.64
CA ALA A 171 -9.56 -9.50 2.38
C ALA A 171 -10.05 -10.94 2.52
N GLY A 172 -9.72 -11.60 3.62
CA GLY A 172 -10.18 -12.97 3.91
C GLY A 172 -11.66 -13.06 4.25
N ASN A 173 -12.24 -12.01 4.85
CA ASN A 173 -13.65 -11.95 5.24
C ASN A 173 -14.55 -11.43 4.12
N PHE A 174 -14.01 -10.59 3.23
CA PHE A 174 -14.74 -9.94 2.13
C PHE A 174 -13.98 -10.11 0.81
N PRO A 175 -14.00 -11.30 0.18
CA PRO A 175 -13.28 -11.57 -1.06
C PRO A 175 -13.62 -10.61 -2.21
N GLU A 176 -14.85 -10.11 -2.25
CA GLU A 176 -15.30 -9.14 -3.25
C GLU A 176 -14.60 -7.78 -3.13
N LEU A 177 -14.25 -7.35 -1.90
CA LEU A 177 -13.44 -6.14 -1.69
C LEU A 177 -12.02 -6.35 -2.23
N ALA A 178 -11.43 -7.50 -1.90
CA ALA A 178 -10.08 -7.85 -2.34
C ALA A 178 -10.01 -7.95 -3.88
N ALA A 179 -11.00 -8.60 -4.50
CA ALA A 179 -11.07 -8.74 -5.96
C ALA A 179 -11.18 -7.36 -6.65
N PHE A 180 -12.07 -6.50 -6.14
CA PHE A 180 -12.23 -5.15 -6.64
C PHE A 180 -10.94 -4.32 -6.50
N TYR A 181 -10.34 -4.31 -5.30
CA TYR A 181 -9.11 -3.54 -5.04
C TYR A 181 -7.93 -4.05 -5.87
N ARG A 182 -7.82 -5.36 -6.03
CA ARG A 182 -6.81 -5.96 -6.92
C ARG A 182 -6.96 -5.48 -8.36
N GLN A 183 -8.19 -5.41 -8.86
CA GLN A 183 -8.46 -5.02 -10.25
C GLN A 183 -8.24 -3.53 -10.49
N GLU A 184 -8.79 -2.67 -9.63
CA GLU A 184 -8.82 -1.22 -9.90
C GLU A 184 -7.64 -0.45 -9.29
N VAL A 185 -6.89 -1.05 -8.36
CA VAL A 185 -5.76 -0.39 -7.71
C VAL A 185 -4.46 -1.15 -7.94
N ILE A 186 -4.39 -2.42 -7.50
CA ILE A 186 -3.11 -3.15 -7.52
C ILE A 186 -2.64 -3.38 -8.95
N ALA A 187 -3.49 -3.93 -9.82
CA ALA A 187 -3.12 -4.25 -11.19
C ALA A 187 -2.73 -3.00 -12.00
N VAL A 188 -3.45 -1.89 -11.78
CA VAL A 188 -3.15 -0.63 -12.46
C VAL A 188 -1.83 -0.05 -11.98
N GLY A 189 -1.58 -0.02 -10.65
CA GLY A 189 -0.31 0.43 -10.09
C GLY A 189 0.88 -0.43 -10.53
N GLN A 190 0.70 -1.76 -10.59
CA GLN A 190 1.71 -2.68 -11.09
C GLN A 190 2.04 -2.43 -12.57
N GLU A 191 1.04 -2.16 -13.39
CA GLU A 191 1.25 -1.86 -14.82
C GLU A 191 2.04 -0.55 -15.02
N LEU A 192 1.77 0.48 -14.22
CA LEU A 192 2.54 1.73 -14.26
C LEU A 192 4.03 1.48 -13.94
N ILE A 193 4.30 0.76 -12.86
CA ILE A 193 5.69 0.42 -12.49
C ILE A 193 6.34 -0.47 -13.55
N ARG A 194 5.62 -1.44 -14.10
CA ARG A 194 6.10 -2.30 -15.19
C ARG A 194 6.58 -1.47 -16.39
N ARG A 195 5.81 -0.47 -16.81
CA ARG A 195 6.18 0.41 -17.91
C ARG A 195 7.43 1.22 -17.62
N ILE A 196 7.58 1.75 -16.40
CA ILE A 196 8.80 2.49 -16.01
C ILE A 196 10.03 1.57 -16.08
N LEU A 197 9.93 0.37 -15.52
CA LEU A 197 11.02 -0.60 -15.53
C LEU A 197 11.38 -1.05 -16.94
N GLN A 198 10.36 -1.34 -17.78
CA GLN A 198 10.55 -1.72 -19.16
C GLN A 198 11.24 -0.61 -19.97
N ARG A 199 10.75 0.65 -19.82
CA ARG A 199 11.38 1.83 -20.45
C ARG A 199 12.87 1.94 -20.08
N GLY A 200 13.20 1.73 -18.79
CA GLY A 200 14.60 1.78 -18.34
C GLY A 200 15.45 0.65 -18.91
N MET A 201 14.90 -0.54 -19.08
CA MET A 201 15.60 -1.66 -19.73
C MET A 201 15.76 -1.42 -21.24
N ASP A 202 14.74 -0.92 -21.92
CA ASP A 202 14.77 -0.67 -23.37
C ASP A 202 15.76 0.44 -23.73
N SER A 203 15.91 1.45 -22.86
CA SER A 203 16.93 2.51 -23.02
C SER A 203 18.34 2.10 -22.60
N GLY A 204 18.51 0.92 -22.00
CA GLY A 204 19.79 0.46 -21.44
C GLY A 204 20.18 1.14 -20.12
N GLU A 205 19.34 1.98 -19.55
CA GLU A 205 19.55 2.61 -18.23
C GLU A 205 19.47 1.59 -17.11
N PHE A 206 18.51 0.67 -17.19
CA PHE A 206 18.36 -0.43 -16.23
C PHE A 206 18.90 -1.73 -16.82
N ARG A 207 19.50 -2.55 -15.95
CA ARG A 207 19.88 -3.92 -16.31
C ARG A 207 18.63 -4.77 -16.49
N PRO A 208 18.68 -5.86 -17.27
CA PRO A 208 17.57 -6.81 -17.37
C PRO A 208 17.19 -7.37 -15.99
N VAL A 209 15.91 -7.28 -15.63
CA VAL A 209 15.35 -7.83 -14.40
C VAL A 209 14.06 -8.58 -14.70
N PRO A 210 13.71 -9.65 -13.95
CA PRO A 210 12.45 -10.34 -14.11
C PRO A 210 11.32 -9.45 -13.58
N LEU A 211 10.57 -8.80 -14.49
CA LEU A 211 9.56 -7.79 -14.17
C LEU A 211 8.51 -8.27 -13.18
N ASP A 212 8.08 -9.54 -13.29
CA ASP A 212 7.05 -10.11 -12.40
C ASP A 212 7.46 -10.12 -10.93
N TYR A 213 8.76 -10.20 -10.63
CA TYR A 213 9.27 -10.10 -9.26
C TYR A 213 9.73 -8.68 -8.92
N ALA A 214 10.34 -7.98 -9.89
CA ALA A 214 10.83 -6.63 -9.67
C ALA A 214 9.73 -5.67 -9.21
N MET A 215 8.51 -5.78 -9.77
CA MET A 215 7.36 -4.97 -9.35
C MET A 215 7.04 -5.12 -7.86
N TYR A 216 7.09 -6.33 -7.31
CA TYR A 216 6.85 -6.54 -5.88
C TYR A 216 7.95 -5.92 -5.02
N LEU A 217 9.22 -6.03 -5.44
CA LEU A 217 10.35 -5.42 -4.73
C LEU A 217 10.26 -3.89 -4.73
N VAL A 218 9.77 -3.31 -5.82
CA VAL A 218 9.55 -1.87 -5.96
C VAL A 218 8.42 -1.39 -5.04
N LEU A 219 7.30 -2.13 -4.97
CA LEU A 219 6.09 -1.71 -4.26
C LEU A 219 6.08 -2.08 -2.77
N ALA A 220 6.75 -3.17 -2.38
CA ALA A 220 6.69 -3.68 -1.00
C ALA A 220 7.10 -2.68 0.08
N PRO A 221 8.16 -1.87 -0.07
CA PRO A 221 8.52 -0.87 0.93
C PRO A 221 7.44 0.21 1.10
N MET A 222 6.72 0.56 0.03
CA MET A 222 5.64 1.54 0.09
C MET A 222 4.43 1.00 0.84
N ILE A 223 4.09 -0.27 0.63
CA ILE A 223 3.04 -0.96 1.40
C ILE A 223 3.44 -1.03 2.87
N PHE A 224 4.71 -1.37 3.17
CA PHE A 224 5.23 -1.36 4.53
C PHE A 224 5.06 0.01 5.20
N LEU A 225 5.42 1.10 4.50
CA LEU A 225 5.29 2.47 5.03
C LEU A 225 3.83 2.81 5.36
N MET A 226 2.88 2.44 4.50
CA MET A 226 1.45 2.62 4.76
C MET A 226 0.97 1.80 5.97
N MET A 227 1.39 0.53 6.05
CA MET A 227 1.05 -0.34 7.17
C MET A 227 1.63 0.20 8.47
N TRP A 228 2.90 0.63 8.47
CA TRP A 228 3.54 1.26 9.61
C TRP A 228 2.75 2.47 10.10
N ARG A 229 2.42 3.40 9.20
CA ARG A 229 1.70 4.63 9.50
C ARG A 229 0.34 4.39 10.17
N HIS A 230 -0.40 3.38 9.73
CA HIS A 230 -1.77 3.10 10.20
C HIS A 230 -1.85 1.98 11.26
N SER A 231 -0.71 1.50 11.78
CA SER A 231 -0.68 0.43 12.79
C SER A 231 0.42 0.66 13.82
N ILE A 232 1.53 -0.04 13.71
CA ILE A 232 2.62 -0.08 14.70
C ILE A 232 3.23 1.30 14.94
N GLY A 233 3.36 2.12 13.90
CA GLY A 233 3.92 3.48 13.99
C GLY A 233 3.18 4.40 14.96
N LEU A 234 1.88 4.14 15.21
CA LEU A 234 1.07 4.89 16.17
C LEU A 234 1.46 4.61 17.63
N CYS A 235 2.07 3.46 17.89
CA CYS A 235 2.44 2.98 19.24
C CYS A 235 3.95 3.00 19.49
N THR A 236 4.75 3.48 18.50
CA THR A 236 6.21 3.44 18.57
C THR A 236 6.75 4.85 18.80
N PRO A 237 7.66 5.05 19.80
CA PRO A 237 8.28 6.36 20.02
C PRO A 237 9.24 6.77 18.90
N GLN A 238 9.71 5.83 18.10
CA GLN A 238 10.55 6.09 16.94
C GLN A 238 9.70 6.53 15.76
N THR A 239 9.90 7.75 15.30
CA THR A 239 9.25 8.27 14.10
C THR A 239 10.04 7.85 12.88
N LEU A 240 9.40 7.10 11.98
CA LEU A 240 9.92 6.86 10.64
C LEU A 240 9.51 8.07 9.79
N ALA A 241 10.47 8.90 9.38
CA ALA A 241 10.23 10.02 8.49
C ALA A 241 9.92 9.48 7.08
N PRO A 242 8.69 9.66 6.57
CA PRO A 242 8.28 8.99 5.33
C PRO A 242 9.09 9.43 4.11
N GLU A 243 9.35 10.73 3.99
CA GLU A 243 10.09 11.31 2.87
C GLU A 243 11.51 10.76 2.81
N GLU A 244 12.17 10.67 3.97
CA GLU A 244 13.52 10.11 4.06
C GLU A 244 13.52 8.60 3.79
N PHE A 245 12.53 7.87 4.30
CA PHE A 245 12.38 6.44 3.99
C PHE A 245 12.23 6.21 2.49
N ILE A 246 11.37 6.98 1.82
CA ILE A 246 11.15 6.89 0.37
C ILE A 246 12.42 7.21 -0.38
N ARG A 247 13.13 8.29 -0.01
CA ARG A 247 14.40 8.67 -0.63
C ARG A 247 15.43 7.55 -0.56
N VAL A 248 15.68 7.02 0.63
CA VAL A 248 16.66 5.94 0.87
C VAL A 248 16.25 4.66 0.13
N GLN A 249 14.96 4.32 0.15
CA GLN A 249 14.45 3.15 -0.55
C GLN A 249 14.66 3.24 -2.06
N VAL A 250 14.33 4.40 -2.67
CA VAL A 250 14.48 4.61 -4.12
C VAL A 250 15.95 4.65 -4.51
N ASP A 251 16.83 5.27 -3.71
CA ASP A 251 18.27 5.26 -3.95
C ASP A 251 18.83 3.84 -3.97
N ASN A 252 18.49 3.02 -2.97
CA ASN A 252 18.92 1.61 -2.92
C ASN A 252 18.36 0.79 -4.10
N LEU A 253 17.11 1.02 -4.47
CA LEU A 253 16.49 0.36 -5.62
C LEU A 253 17.25 0.69 -6.92
N LEU A 254 17.53 1.96 -7.17
CA LEU A 254 18.24 2.42 -8.36
C LEU A 254 19.68 1.93 -8.41
N LEU A 255 20.40 1.85 -7.27
CA LEU A 255 21.71 1.21 -7.19
C LEU A 255 21.68 -0.26 -7.66
N GLY A 256 20.57 -0.95 -7.44
CA GLY A 256 20.35 -2.32 -7.90
C GLY A 256 19.86 -2.44 -9.34
N LEU A 257 19.18 -1.44 -9.86
CA LEU A 257 18.57 -1.45 -11.19
C LEU A 257 19.51 -0.90 -12.28
N CYS A 258 20.20 0.22 -12.00
CA CYS A 258 21.01 0.89 -13.01
C CYS A 258 22.16 0.01 -13.50
N THR A 259 22.41 0.07 -14.79
CA THR A 259 23.60 -0.52 -15.41
C THR A 259 24.83 0.20 -14.87
N ARG A 260 25.80 -0.57 -14.32
CA ARG A 260 27.10 0.01 -13.97
C ARG A 260 27.84 0.33 -15.25
N PRO A 261 28.53 1.48 -15.39
CA PRO A 261 29.43 1.68 -16.50
C PRO A 261 30.44 0.53 -16.48
N SER A 262 30.57 -0.18 -17.59
CA SER A 262 31.56 -1.25 -17.72
C SER A 262 32.94 -0.65 -17.37
N PRO A 263 33.73 -1.24 -16.46
CA PRO A 263 35.09 -0.77 -16.27
C PRO A 263 35.76 -0.84 -17.63
N LEU A 264 36.19 0.32 -18.14
CA LEU A 264 36.99 0.38 -19.36
C LEU A 264 38.17 -0.58 -19.17
N LEU A 265 38.15 -1.68 -19.91
CA LEU A 265 39.31 -2.52 -19.98
C LEU A 265 40.46 -1.59 -20.42
N PRO A 266 41.61 -1.55 -19.65
CA PRO A 266 42.71 -0.74 -20.09
C PRO A 266 43.11 -1.23 -21.50
N SER A 267 43.09 -0.30 -22.45
CA SER A 267 43.57 -0.55 -23.79
C SER A 267 44.97 -1.15 -23.66
N SER A 268 45.10 -2.42 -24.01
CA SER A 268 46.40 -3.10 -24.05
C SER A 268 47.36 -2.30 -24.90
N PRO A 269 48.63 -2.14 -24.49
CA PRO A 269 49.64 -1.39 -25.20
C PRO A 269 50.02 -2.02 -26.55
#